data_49edfe55466d77e43d4193f6b5e566ff
#
_entry.id   49edfe55466d77e43d4193f6b5e566ff
#
_cell.length_a   1.000
_cell.length_b   1.000
_cell.length_c   1.000
_cell.angle_alpha   90.00
_cell.angle_beta   90.00
_cell.angle_gamma   90.00
#
_symmetry.space_group_name_H-M   'P 1'
#
loop_
_entity.id
_entity.type
_entity.pdbx_description
1 polymer ?
#
loop_
_entity_poly.entity_id
_entity_poly.type
_entity_poly.pdbx_seq_one_letter_code
_entity_poly.pdbx_strand_id
1 'polypeptide(L)'
;MWMGQEKNVVNNQVVLLTRKDSGTEVTGLEDLDKAESVALAGGSVPVGKYTREALVSLGILPETEDVSKISTEEMSKAFGGVEISEQDNVSKVLIAVTEGSCEVGTTYYSDTYGYEDQVKVLQTVSYDLTGNVIYPICQVENKEADDAQKEAAAEFLEYVVSDEAKAIFESYYFDTQVE
;
A
#
# COMPACT_ATOMS: atom_id res chain seq x y z
N MET A 1 -0.34 16.79 23.47
CA MET A 1 0.13 17.91 22.63
C MET A 1 1.36 17.45 21.86
N TRP A 2 1.49 17.80 20.60
CA TRP A 2 2.65 17.44 19.78
C TRP A 2 3.86 18.25 20.22
N MET A 3 5.01 17.59 20.44
CA MET A 3 6.23 18.24 20.97
C MET A 3 7.31 18.32 19.88
N GLY A 4 7.01 18.86 18.73
CA GLY A 4 8.01 19.03 17.68
C GLY A 4 7.43 18.97 16.28
N GLN A 5 8.30 19.07 15.27
CA GLN A 5 7.91 18.85 13.88
C GLN A 5 7.76 17.36 13.61
N GLU A 6 6.73 17.01 12.86
CA GLU A 6 6.57 15.73 12.23
C GLU A 6 7.74 15.50 11.25
N LYS A 7 8.32 14.32 11.26
CA LYS A 7 9.36 13.90 10.31
C LYS A 7 8.84 12.77 9.45
N ASN A 8 9.01 12.87 8.14
CA ASN A 8 8.73 11.77 7.24
C ASN A 8 9.85 10.72 7.38
N VAL A 9 9.48 9.46 7.53
CA VAL A 9 10.41 8.34 7.74
C VAL A 9 10.62 7.58 6.45
N VAL A 10 9.54 7.07 5.89
CA VAL A 10 9.55 6.26 4.67
C VAL A 10 8.29 6.55 3.84
N ASN A 11 8.39 6.19 2.58
CA ASN A 11 7.27 6.06 1.66
C ASN A 11 7.04 4.57 1.38
N ASN A 12 5.84 4.21 0.92
CA ASN A 12 5.52 2.88 0.46
C ASN A 12 4.86 2.96 -0.91
N GLN A 13 4.91 1.91 -1.69
CA GLN A 13 4.31 1.90 -3.01
C GLN A 13 3.22 0.83 -3.11
N VAL A 14 2.11 1.16 -3.77
CA VAL A 14 1.12 0.17 -4.16
C VAL A 14 1.72 -0.69 -5.28
N VAL A 15 1.53 -1.99 -5.17
CA VAL A 15 1.90 -2.95 -6.22
C VAL A 15 0.70 -3.78 -6.61
N LEU A 16 0.63 -4.13 -7.90
CA LEU A 16 -0.23 -5.20 -8.40
C LEU A 16 0.61 -6.46 -8.44
N LEU A 17 0.13 -7.53 -7.86
CA LEU A 17 0.82 -8.80 -7.79
C LEU A 17 -0.07 -9.98 -8.13
N THR A 18 0.57 -11.07 -8.45
CA THR A 18 -0.05 -12.38 -8.71
C THR A 18 0.79 -13.48 -8.08
N ARG A 19 0.24 -14.70 -8.02
CA ARG A 19 1.02 -15.89 -7.69
C ARG A 19 2.00 -16.20 -8.83
N LYS A 20 3.21 -16.65 -8.50
CA LYS A 20 4.27 -16.91 -9.50
C LYS A 20 3.87 -17.86 -10.62
N ASP A 21 3.01 -18.80 -10.33
CA ASP A 21 2.55 -19.86 -11.24
C ASP A 21 1.14 -19.64 -11.80
N SER A 22 0.58 -18.44 -11.65
CA SER A 22 -0.79 -18.13 -12.07
C SER A 22 -0.98 -18.17 -13.59
N GLY A 23 0.07 -17.89 -14.37
CA GLY A 23 -0.04 -17.79 -15.82
C GLY A 23 -0.89 -16.60 -16.30
N THR A 24 -1.16 -15.60 -15.44
CA THR A 24 -1.99 -14.44 -15.76
C THR A 24 -1.52 -13.68 -16.99
N GLU A 25 -2.46 -13.15 -17.77
CA GLU A 25 -2.20 -12.21 -18.86
C GLU A 25 -2.21 -10.75 -18.41
N VAL A 26 -2.56 -10.49 -17.13
CA VAL A 26 -2.56 -9.14 -16.56
C VAL A 26 -1.12 -8.67 -16.38
N THR A 27 -0.84 -7.45 -16.81
CA THR A 27 0.48 -6.82 -16.72
C THR A 27 0.49 -5.56 -15.86
N GLY A 28 -0.69 -4.96 -15.63
CA GLY A 28 -0.84 -3.73 -14.86
C GLY A 28 -2.31 -3.42 -14.54
N LEU A 29 -2.53 -2.28 -13.88
CA LEU A 29 -3.87 -1.81 -13.52
C LEU A 29 -4.75 -1.52 -14.75
N GLU A 30 -4.11 -1.21 -15.89
CA GLU A 30 -4.81 -0.83 -17.13
C GLU A 30 -5.47 -2.01 -17.84
N ASP A 31 -5.08 -3.24 -17.51
CA ASP A 31 -5.58 -4.46 -18.12
C ASP A 31 -6.17 -5.46 -17.11
N LEU A 32 -6.71 -4.95 -16.00
CA LEU A 32 -7.43 -5.75 -14.99
C LEU A 32 -8.69 -6.43 -15.55
N ASP A 33 -9.20 -5.98 -16.68
CA ASP A 33 -10.29 -6.61 -17.44
C ASP A 33 -9.92 -8.00 -18.00
N LYS A 34 -8.62 -8.34 -18.03
CA LYS A 34 -8.13 -9.67 -18.41
C LYS A 34 -8.05 -10.64 -17.24
N ALA A 35 -8.20 -10.18 -16.02
CA ALA A 35 -8.13 -11.04 -14.85
C ALA A 35 -9.37 -11.94 -14.73
N GLU A 36 -9.19 -13.15 -14.23
CA GLU A 36 -10.32 -14.01 -13.82
C GLU A 36 -10.97 -13.47 -12.53
N SER A 37 -10.14 -13.00 -11.59
CA SER A 37 -10.59 -12.44 -10.33
C SER A 37 -9.54 -11.51 -9.71
N VAL A 38 -10.01 -10.50 -8.97
CA VAL A 38 -9.15 -9.47 -8.36
C VAL A 38 -9.45 -9.37 -6.86
N ALA A 39 -8.42 -9.50 -6.03
CA ALA A 39 -8.50 -9.19 -4.61
C ALA A 39 -8.15 -7.71 -4.36
N LEU A 40 -9.06 -6.96 -3.76
CA LEU A 40 -8.86 -5.55 -3.41
C LEU A 40 -9.27 -5.28 -1.98
N ALA A 41 -8.52 -4.47 -1.29
CA ALA A 41 -8.96 -3.98 0.02
C ALA A 41 -10.15 -3.00 -0.12
N GLY A 42 -11.00 -2.97 0.88
CA GLY A 42 -12.13 -2.04 0.94
C GLY A 42 -11.71 -0.58 0.83
N GLY A 43 -12.57 0.29 0.34
CA GLY A 43 -12.26 1.71 0.10
C GLY A 43 -11.85 2.49 1.35
N SER A 44 -12.26 2.06 2.53
CA SER A 44 -11.84 2.64 3.82
C SER A 44 -10.45 2.19 4.28
N VAL A 45 -9.90 1.15 3.65
CA VAL A 45 -8.54 0.65 3.92
C VAL A 45 -7.56 1.46 3.07
N PRO A 46 -6.43 1.95 3.63
CA PRO A 46 -5.52 2.83 2.89
C PRO A 46 -5.10 2.30 1.51
N VAL A 47 -4.63 1.05 1.40
CA VAL A 47 -4.23 0.48 0.10
C VAL A 47 -5.40 0.40 -0.88
N GLY A 48 -6.61 0.12 -0.40
CA GLY A 48 -7.83 0.11 -1.22
C GLY A 48 -8.21 1.50 -1.73
N LYS A 49 -7.98 2.53 -0.92
CA LYS A 49 -8.16 3.94 -1.31
C LYS A 49 -7.14 4.32 -2.38
N TYR A 50 -5.85 4.08 -2.15
CA TYR A 50 -4.77 4.37 -3.12
C TYR A 50 -4.96 3.63 -4.45
N THR A 51 -5.42 2.38 -4.40
CA THR A 51 -5.75 1.64 -5.63
C THR A 51 -6.86 2.33 -6.42
N ARG A 52 -7.92 2.81 -5.75
CA ARG A 52 -9.00 3.55 -6.40
C ARG A 52 -8.53 4.89 -6.96
N GLU A 53 -7.67 5.61 -6.24
CA GLU A 53 -7.05 6.85 -6.71
C GLU A 53 -6.25 6.61 -8.00
N ALA A 54 -5.45 5.55 -8.05
CA ALA A 54 -4.72 5.18 -9.26
C ALA A 54 -5.65 4.85 -10.44
N LEU A 55 -6.71 4.10 -10.20
CA LEU A 55 -7.68 3.75 -11.24
C LEU A 55 -8.47 4.96 -11.76
N VAL A 56 -8.77 5.93 -10.91
CA VAL A 56 -9.37 7.21 -11.33
C VAL A 56 -8.36 8.03 -12.13
N SER A 57 -7.10 8.11 -11.67
CA SER A 57 -6.03 8.84 -12.38
C SER A 57 -5.74 8.25 -13.77
N LEU A 58 -5.91 6.94 -13.94
CA LEU A 58 -5.82 6.25 -15.23
C LEU A 58 -7.07 6.41 -16.11
N GLY A 59 -8.13 7.04 -15.61
CA GLY A 59 -9.40 7.20 -16.32
C GLY A 59 -10.23 5.91 -16.45
N ILE A 60 -9.88 4.86 -15.69
CA ILE A 60 -10.61 3.59 -15.65
C ILE A 60 -11.88 3.73 -14.81
N LEU A 61 -11.79 4.46 -13.70
CA LEU A 61 -12.92 4.82 -12.85
C LEU A 61 -13.26 6.29 -13.02
N PRO A 62 -14.53 6.69 -12.85
CA PRO A 62 -14.95 8.08 -12.95
C PRO A 62 -14.37 8.93 -11.82
N GLU A 63 -14.11 10.20 -12.12
CA GLU A 63 -13.74 11.19 -11.09
C GLU A 63 -14.86 11.29 -10.03
N THR A 64 -14.47 11.38 -8.77
CA THR A 64 -15.36 11.52 -7.62
C THR A 64 -14.72 12.34 -6.52
N GLU A 65 -15.53 12.96 -5.67
CA GLU A 65 -15.04 13.70 -4.49
C GLU A 65 -14.44 12.78 -3.42
N ASP A 66 -14.85 11.51 -3.40
CA ASP A 66 -14.41 10.55 -2.37
C ASP A 66 -14.28 9.14 -2.99
N VAL A 67 -13.07 8.81 -3.42
CA VAL A 67 -12.77 7.52 -4.04
C VAL A 67 -13.05 6.33 -3.12
N SER A 68 -13.04 6.54 -1.79
CA SER A 68 -13.31 5.47 -0.83
C SER A 68 -14.72 4.89 -0.92
N LYS A 69 -15.64 5.64 -1.56
CA LYS A 69 -17.04 5.24 -1.76
C LYS A 69 -17.29 4.46 -3.04
N ILE A 70 -16.29 4.38 -3.93
CA ILE A 70 -16.41 3.56 -5.14
C ILE A 70 -16.54 2.10 -4.70
N SER A 71 -17.67 1.50 -5.05
CA SER A 71 -18.00 0.12 -4.69
C SER A 71 -17.26 -0.91 -5.56
N THR A 72 -17.16 -2.13 -5.07
CA THR A 72 -16.62 -3.25 -5.85
C THR A 72 -17.49 -3.56 -7.08
N GLU A 73 -18.79 -3.31 -7.03
CA GLU A 73 -19.70 -3.46 -8.18
C GLU A 73 -19.36 -2.46 -9.29
N GLU A 74 -19.08 -1.20 -8.94
CA GLU A 74 -18.66 -0.18 -9.92
C GLU A 74 -17.32 -0.53 -10.53
N MET A 75 -16.36 -1.01 -9.72
CA MET A 75 -15.05 -1.47 -10.21
C MET A 75 -15.17 -2.71 -11.09
N SER A 76 -15.94 -3.72 -10.68
CA SER A 76 -16.21 -4.91 -11.50
C SER A 76 -16.77 -4.54 -12.87
N LYS A 77 -17.73 -3.61 -12.89
CA LYS A 77 -18.30 -3.10 -14.14
C LYS A 77 -17.27 -2.38 -15.00
N ALA A 78 -16.39 -1.59 -14.40
CA ALA A 78 -15.29 -0.92 -15.12
C ALA A 78 -14.28 -1.91 -15.72
N PHE A 79 -14.08 -3.06 -15.07
CA PHE A 79 -13.23 -4.14 -15.56
C PHE A 79 -13.99 -5.16 -16.43
N GLY A 80 -15.13 -4.78 -17.02
CA GLY A 80 -15.86 -5.66 -17.92
C GLY A 80 -16.60 -6.83 -17.25
N GLY A 81 -16.82 -6.76 -15.94
CA GLY A 81 -17.54 -7.77 -15.16
C GLY A 81 -16.62 -8.76 -14.41
N VAL A 82 -15.34 -8.47 -14.28
CA VAL A 82 -14.40 -9.28 -13.50
C VAL A 82 -14.85 -9.41 -12.06
N GLU A 83 -14.72 -10.61 -11.49
CA GLU A 83 -15.04 -10.86 -10.09
C GLU A 83 -14.06 -10.13 -9.16
N ILE A 84 -14.60 -9.34 -8.22
CA ILE A 84 -13.80 -8.64 -7.21
C ILE A 84 -14.09 -9.20 -5.83
N SER A 85 -13.06 -9.70 -5.17
CA SER A 85 -13.10 -10.12 -3.78
C SER A 85 -12.62 -8.98 -2.89
N GLU A 86 -13.55 -8.30 -2.21
CA GLU A 86 -13.21 -7.25 -1.26
C GLU A 86 -12.65 -7.83 0.03
N GLN A 87 -11.54 -7.27 0.49
CA GLN A 87 -10.83 -7.70 1.68
C GLN A 87 -10.82 -6.59 2.74
N ASP A 88 -10.92 -6.99 4.02
CA ASP A 88 -10.96 -6.06 5.16
C ASP A 88 -9.61 -5.38 5.43
N ASN A 89 -8.51 -5.93 4.91
CA ASN A 89 -7.16 -5.39 5.10
C ASN A 89 -6.19 -5.92 4.02
N VAL A 90 -4.99 -5.29 3.96
CA VAL A 90 -3.96 -5.60 2.98
C VAL A 90 -3.44 -7.04 3.10
N SER A 91 -3.27 -7.57 4.31
CA SER A 91 -2.76 -8.94 4.52
C SER A 91 -3.72 -10.00 3.96
N LYS A 92 -5.04 -9.76 4.03
CA LYS A 92 -6.03 -10.67 3.41
C LYS A 92 -5.99 -10.64 1.89
N VAL A 93 -5.65 -9.49 1.28
CA VAL A 93 -5.42 -9.43 -0.17
C VAL A 93 -4.25 -10.33 -0.56
N LEU A 94 -3.12 -10.21 0.15
CA LEU A 94 -1.93 -11.03 -0.10
C LEU A 94 -2.25 -12.52 0.06
N ILE A 95 -2.98 -12.90 1.11
CA ILE A 95 -3.41 -14.28 1.34
C ILE A 95 -4.31 -14.78 0.19
N ALA A 96 -5.31 -13.99 -0.23
CA ALA A 96 -6.21 -14.38 -1.30
C ALA A 96 -5.46 -14.70 -2.61
N VAL A 97 -4.40 -13.94 -2.90
CA VAL A 97 -3.56 -14.20 -4.07
C VAL A 97 -2.64 -15.41 -3.85
N THR A 98 -1.94 -15.51 -2.71
CA THR A 98 -0.99 -16.59 -2.46
C THR A 98 -1.68 -17.97 -2.35
N GLU A 99 -2.90 -18.02 -1.82
CA GLU A 99 -3.71 -19.23 -1.77
C GLU A 99 -4.43 -19.55 -3.10
N GLY A 100 -4.39 -18.62 -4.06
CA GLY A 100 -5.01 -18.78 -5.36
C GLY A 100 -6.54 -18.62 -5.38
N SER A 101 -7.11 -17.98 -4.33
CA SER A 101 -8.53 -17.62 -4.30
C SER A 101 -8.83 -16.45 -5.25
N CYS A 102 -7.84 -15.63 -5.53
CA CYS A 102 -7.88 -14.58 -6.55
C CYS A 102 -6.61 -14.64 -7.41
N GLU A 103 -6.75 -14.26 -8.68
CA GLU A 103 -5.64 -14.31 -9.65
C GLU A 103 -4.63 -13.19 -9.41
N VAL A 104 -5.12 -11.98 -9.19
CA VAL A 104 -4.29 -10.79 -8.94
C VAL A 104 -4.82 -10.01 -7.73
N GLY A 105 -4.00 -9.13 -7.17
CA GLY A 105 -4.43 -8.23 -6.09
C GLY A 105 -3.48 -7.07 -5.87
N THR A 106 -3.94 -6.03 -5.17
CA THR A 106 -3.13 -4.86 -4.83
C THR A 106 -2.75 -4.84 -3.36
N THR A 107 -1.45 -4.75 -3.10
CA THR A 107 -0.85 -4.63 -1.77
C THR A 107 0.18 -3.51 -1.77
N TYR A 108 0.90 -3.32 -0.67
CA TYR A 108 2.11 -2.51 -0.68
C TYR A 108 3.34 -3.35 -1.04
N TYR A 109 4.36 -2.70 -1.59
CA TYR A 109 5.61 -3.37 -1.94
C TYR A 109 6.28 -4.01 -0.72
N SER A 110 6.25 -3.34 0.43
CA SER A 110 6.76 -3.90 1.69
C SER A 110 6.07 -5.19 2.14
N ASP A 111 4.79 -5.41 1.77
CA ASP A 111 4.06 -6.63 2.11
C ASP A 111 4.57 -7.85 1.33
N THR A 112 5.33 -7.65 0.27
CA THR A 112 5.92 -8.75 -0.53
C THR A 112 7.18 -9.33 0.11
N TYR A 113 7.74 -8.66 1.13
CA TYR A 113 8.89 -9.17 1.88
C TYR A 113 8.57 -10.53 2.53
N GLY A 114 9.41 -11.51 2.27
CA GLY A 114 9.20 -12.89 2.73
C GLY A 114 8.23 -13.72 1.87
N TYR A 115 7.68 -13.16 0.79
CA TYR A 115 6.81 -13.85 -0.16
C TYR A 115 7.41 -13.94 -1.57
N GLU A 116 8.70 -13.60 -1.73
CA GLU A 116 9.38 -13.52 -3.03
C GLU A 116 9.33 -14.84 -3.81
N ASP A 117 9.24 -15.97 -3.11
CA ASP A 117 9.11 -17.29 -3.74
C ASP A 117 7.67 -17.65 -4.16
N GLN A 118 6.67 -16.93 -3.64
CA GLN A 118 5.25 -17.22 -3.83
C GLN A 118 4.59 -16.27 -4.82
N VAL A 119 4.98 -14.99 -4.79
CA VAL A 119 4.35 -13.94 -5.61
C VAL A 119 5.31 -13.34 -6.62
N LYS A 120 4.71 -12.77 -7.66
CA LYS A 120 5.36 -11.94 -8.67
C LYS A 120 4.67 -10.58 -8.70
N VAL A 121 5.44 -9.52 -8.55
CA VAL A 121 4.98 -8.16 -8.78
C VAL A 121 4.84 -7.95 -10.29
N LEU A 122 3.63 -7.61 -10.74
CA LEU A 122 3.31 -7.30 -12.13
C LEU A 122 3.59 -5.84 -12.45
N GLN A 123 3.21 -4.95 -11.51
CA GLN A 123 3.39 -3.51 -11.64
C GLN A 123 3.66 -2.90 -10.26
N THR A 124 4.64 -2.00 -10.20
CA THR A 124 4.79 -1.03 -9.12
C THR A 124 4.09 0.26 -9.56
N VAL A 125 3.06 0.67 -8.82
CA VAL A 125 2.22 1.81 -9.20
C VAL A 125 2.96 3.12 -8.93
N SER A 126 3.04 3.99 -9.94
CA SER A 126 3.72 5.29 -9.80
C SER A 126 3.04 6.17 -8.75
N TYR A 127 3.83 6.93 -8.01
CA TYR A 127 3.32 7.98 -7.11
C TYR A 127 2.53 9.09 -7.85
N ASP A 128 2.74 9.27 -9.15
CA ASP A 128 1.93 10.18 -9.96
C ASP A 128 0.44 9.76 -10.00
N LEU A 129 0.16 8.48 -9.77
CA LEU A 129 -1.20 7.93 -9.80
C LEU A 129 -1.85 7.85 -8.40
N THR A 130 -1.05 7.60 -7.37
CA THR A 130 -1.53 7.38 -5.99
C THR A 130 -1.27 8.57 -5.06
N GLY A 131 -0.34 9.45 -5.41
CA GLY A 131 0.33 10.29 -4.41
C GLY A 131 1.28 9.48 -3.54
N ASN A 132 1.96 10.17 -2.63
CA ASN A 132 2.90 9.54 -1.70
C ASN A 132 2.17 8.83 -0.55
N VAL A 133 2.68 7.65 -0.18
CA VAL A 133 2.20 6.88 0.98
C VAL A 133 3.19 7.07 2.13
N ILE A 134 3.19 8.28 2.70
CA ILE A 134 4.15 8.70 3.72
C ILE A 134 3.82 8.10 5.09
N TYR A 135 4.85 7.63 5.77
CA TYR A 135 4.83 7.23 7.17
C TYR A 135 5.56 8.28 8.02
N PRO A 136 4.82 9.18 8.64
CA PRO A 136 5.42 10.20 9.49
C PRO A 136 5.62 9.70 10.92
N ILE A 137 6.59 10.29 11.61
CA ILE A 137 6.82 10.11 13.06
C ILE A 137 6.86 11.45 13.76
N CYS A 138 6.36 11.51 14.98
CA CYS A 138 6.49 12.67 15.86
C CYS A 138 6.58 12.23 17.32
N GLN A 139 7.22 13.05 18.13
CA GLN A 139 7.18 12.90 19.59
C GLN A 139 5.91 13.53 20.15
N VAL A 140 5.19 12.81 21.02
CA VAL A 140 4.01 13.30 21.73
C VAL A 140 4.33 13.60 23.18
N GLU A 141 3.66 14.59 23.75
CA GLU A 141 3.77 14.92 25.18
C GLU A 141 3.10 13.83 26.01
N ASN A 142 3.89 13.20 26.89
CA ASN A 142 3.38 12.38 27.98
C ASN A 142 3.69 13.09 29.33
N LYS A 143 2.64 13.50 30.06
CA LYS A 143 2.78 14.21 31.34
C LYS A 143 3.36 13.36 32.46
N GLU A 144 3.29 12.03 32.31
CA GLU A 144 3.82 11.07 33.29
C GLU A 144 5.26 10.66 32.98
N ALA A 145 5.80 11.04 31.81
CA ALA A 145 7.17 10.73 31.43
C ALA A 145 8.17 11.56 32.21
N ASP A 146 9.19 10.91 32.76
CA ASP A 146 10.36 11.56 33.32
C ASP A 146 11.29 12.10 32.22
N ASP A 147 12.34 12.81 32.62
CA ASP A 147 13.25 13.45 31.68
C ASP A 147 14.07 12.42 30.88
N ALA A 148 14.43 11.29 31.48
CA ALA A 148 15.14 10.22 30.79
C ALA A 148 14.29 9.57 29.70
N GLN A 149 12.98 9.38 29.96
CA GLN A 149 12.04 8.86 28.95
C GLN A 149 11.83 9.84 27.80
N LYS A 150 11.79 11.15 28.08
CA LYS A 150 11.68 12.16 27.03
C LYS A 150 12.93 12.24 26.18
N GLU A 151 14.12 12.14 26.79
CA GLU A 151 15.40 12.11 26.10
C GLU A 151 15.50 10.87 25.21
N ALA A 152 15.20 9.68 25.72
CA ALA A 152 15.20 8.44 24.95
C ALA A 152 14.21 8.47 23.76
N ALA A 153 13.04 9.09 23.92
CA ALA A 153 12.10 9.27 22.82
C ALA A 153 12.63 10.20 21.74
N ALA A 154 13.34 11.28 22.12
CA ALA A 154 13.98 12.19 21.17
C ALA A 154 15.13 11.48 20.42
N GLU A 155 15.98 10.74 21.13
CA GLU A 155 17.06 9.95 20.52
C GLU A 155 16.53 8.88 19.55
N PHE A 156 15.43 8.21 19.90
CA PHE A 156 14.77 7.23 19.03
C PHE A 156 14.24 7.90 17.75
N LEU A 157 13.64 9.08 17.87
CA LEU A 157 13.15 9.84 16.72
C LEU A 157 14.30 10.23 15.76
N GLU A 158 15.44 10.66 16.29
CA GLU A 158 16.63 10.94 15.47
C GLU A 158 17.20 9.66 14.83
N TYR A 159 17.22 8.55 15.58
CA TYR A 159 17.67 7.27 15.04
C TYR A 159 16.80 6.80 13.87
N VAL A 160 15.47 6.86 13.99
CA VAL A 160 14.54 6.37 12.96
C VAL A 160 14.71 7.08 11.61
N VAL A 161 15.20 8.31 11.59
CA VAL A 161 15.47 9.06 10.35
C VAL A 161 16.95 9.02 9.92
N SER A 162 17.78 8.28 10.62
CA SER A 162 19.22 8.12 10.31
C SER A 162 19.45 7.24 9.08
N ASP A 163 20.65 7.35 8.49
CA ASP A 163 21.04 6.50 7.35
C ASP A 163 21.09 5.02 7.72
N GLU A 164 21.40 4.68 8.97
CA GLU A 164 21.37 3.30 9.47
C GLU A 164 19.95 2.75 9.47
N ALA A 165 18.98 3.51 9.99
CA ALA A 165 17.56 3.10 9.99
C ALA A 165 17.00 3.04 8.56
N LYS A 166 17.38 3.97 7.67
CA LYS A 166 16.99 3.94 6.26
C LYS A 166 17.44 2.64 5.59
N ALA A 167 18.70 2.21 5.80
CA ALA A 167 19.16 0.93 5.25
C ALA A 167 18.34 -0.27 5.75
N ILE A 168 17.87 -0.23 7.00
CA ILE A 168 16.97 -1.26 7.54
C ILE A 168 15.63 -1.20 6.81
N PHE A 169 15.01 -0.03 6.68
CA PHE A 169 13.72 0.10 5.98
C PHE A 169 13.79 -0.35 4.52
N GLU A 170 14.86 0.00 3.80
CA GLU A 170 15.08 -0.44 2.43
C GLU A 170 15.20 -1.97 2.32
N SER A 171 15.79 -2.64 3.32
CA SER A 171 15.86 -4.10 3.37
C SER A 171 14.49 -4.77 3.52
N TYR A 172 13.46 -4.03 3.94
CA TYR A 172 12.06 -4.43 4.01
C TYR A 172 11.20 -3.81 2.90
N TYR A 173 11.82 -3.33 1.82
CA TYR A 173 11.18 -2.80 0.61
C TYR A 173 10.41 -1.48 0.80
N PHE A 174 10.73 -0.71 1.84
CA PHE A 174 10.27 0.66 1.94
C PHE A 174 11.14 1.60 1.10
N ASP A 175 10.52 2.66 0.57
CA ASP A 175 11.24 3.74 -0.09
C ASP A 175 11.62 4.80 0.96
N THR A 176 12.90 5.10 1.08
CA THR A 176 13.43 6.06 2.06
C THR A 176 13.67 7.46 1.46
N GLN A 177 13.31 7.66 0.18
CA GLN A 177 13.37 8.96 -0.47
C GLN A 177 12.10 9.75 -0.14
N VAL A 178 12.10 10.41 1.01
CA VAL A 178 11.01 11.25 1.52
C VAL A 178 11.51 12.68 1.74
N GLU A 179 10.69 13.67 1.40
CA GLU A 179 10.92 15.10 1.65
C GLU A 179 10.21 15.57 2.92
#